data_fe4dc8800b142e8b4704dba35ef255e3
#
_entry.id   fe4dc8800b142e8b4704dba35ef255e3
#
_cell.length_a   1.000
_cell.length_b   1.000
_cell.length_c   1.000
_cell.angle_alpha   90.00
_cell.angle_beta   90.00
_cell.angle_gamma   90.00
#
_symmetry.space_group_name_H-M   'P 1'
#
loop_
_entity.id
_entity.type
_entity.pdbx_description
1 polymer ?
#
loop_
_entity_poly.entity_id
_entity_poly.type
_entity_poly.pdbx_seq_one_letter_code
_entity_poly.pdbx_strand_id
1 'polypeptide(L)'
;GDVLRQMELFEEMEEKDPHLFSQLQTRKNAVTGLDFEVIPFGDEPLDKEIADFIEEQLNGIESFEDVENDLLDAIGKGFAVSEILWGYDEGHVVVQDIKTRHQKRFFWDTLDDSFKVRTKDAPEGILLPANKFIVHKYKARSGHTSRAGILRVVAWMYLFKNYDLKDWASFAEIYGLPLRLGKYAPGASDSDKAALMQALIQIGSDAAGIIPDGTSIDFITTEKTSSSDLYERLARYCDEQISKAILGQTLTSDSGGGSYAQSKTHNDVRHDLTVADCKALASTLRRDLIRPLCIFNFGEDKRIPYIRFDCEESEDLTQTATILGTLIEKVGLRVPTSFVYKKSVSYTHLTLPT
;
A
#
# COMPACT_ATOMS: atom_id res chain seq x y z
N GLY A 1 18.89 -13.42 -5.44
CA GLY A 1 17.73 -13.51 -6.33
C GLY A 1 17.71 -12.36 -7.30
N ASP A 2 17.10 -12.55 -8.45
CA ASP A 2 17.01 -11.51 -9.48
C ASP A 2 16.01 -10.42 -9.03
N VAL A 3 16.54 -9.27 -8.61
CA VAL A 3 15.74 -8.12 -8.14
C VAL A 3 14.84 -7.60 -9.28
N LEU A 4 15.32 -7.61 -10.53
CA LEU A 4 14.57 -7.14 -11.68
C LEU A 4 13.24 -7.91 -11.83
N ARG A 5 13.33 -9.24 -11.96
CA ARG A 5 12.13 -10.10 -12.10
C ARG A 5 11.22 -10.04 -10.86
N GLN A 6 11.80 -9.87 -9.69
CA GLN A 6 11.02 -9.71 -8.46
C GLN A 6 10.20 -8.42 -8.49
N MET A 7 10.78 -7.31 -8.94
CA MET A 7 10.07 -6.03 -9.04
C MET A 7 8.99 -6.06 -10.13
N GLU A 8 9.25 -6.70 -11.26
CA GLU A 8 8.25 -6.90 -12.32
C GLU A 8 7.04 -7.69 -11.80
N LEU A 9 7.28 -8.78 -11.06
CA LEU A 9 6.19 -9.54 -10.44
C LEU A 9 5.40 -8.68 -9.43
N PHE A 10 6.07 -7.89 -8.61
CA PHE A 10 5.42 -7.08 -7.61
C PHE A 10 4.55 -5.97 -8.22
N GLU A 11 4.99 -5.37 -9.32
CA GLU A 11 4.18 -4.44 -10.10
C GLU A 11 2.95 -5.14 -10.68
N GLU A 12 3.13 -6.30 -11.29
CA GLU A 12 2.02 -7.08 -11.83
C GLU A 12 0.98 -7.44 -10.75
N MET A 13 1.44 -7.76 -9.53
CA MET A 13 0.55 -8.05 -8.41
C MET A 13 -0.28 -6.83 -8.01
N GLU A 14 0.33 -5.64 -7.94
CA GLU A 14 -0.37 -4.39 -7.60
C GLU A 14 -1.35 -3.97 -8.70
N GLU A 15 -1.00 -4.16 -9.97
CA GLU A 15 -1.84 -3.77 -11.11
C GLU A 15 -3.04 -4.70 -11.32
N LYS A 16 -2.91 -5.99 -10.99
CA LYS A 16 -3.90 -7.02 -11.33
C LYS A 16 -4.78 -7.47 -10.18
N ASP A 17 -4.39 -7.22 -8.93
CA ASP A 17 -5.19 -7.60 -7.76
C ASP A 17 -5.78 -6.38 -7.07
N PRO A 18 -7.08 -6.07 -7.29
CA PRO A 18 -7.75 -4.90 -6.71
C PRO A 18 -7.75 -4.90 -5.18
N HIS A 19 -7.83 -6.08 -4.55
CA HIS A 19 -7.83 -6.18 -3.10
C HIS A 19 -6.46 -5.83 -2.54
N LEU A 20 -5.39 -6.44 -3.08
CA LEU A 20 -4.02 -6.16 -2.70
C LEU A 20 -3.68 -4.66 -2.88
N PHE A 21 -4.03 -4.09 -4.03
CA PHE A 21 -3.87 -2.66 -4.31
C PHE A 21 -4.56 -1.81 -3.24
N SER A 22 -5.83 -2.08 -2.96
CA SER A 22 -6.62 -1.35 -1.96
C SER A 22 -5.98 -1.38 -0.57
N GLN A 23 -5.48 -2.54 -0.13
CA GLN A 23 -4.85 -2.67 1.19
C GLN A 23 -3.53 -1.89 1.27
N LEU A 24 -2.70 -1.93 0.24
CA LEU A 24 -1.47 -1.16 0.17
C LEU A 24 -1.75 0.35 0.15
N GLN A 25 -2.70 0.81 -0.68
CA GLN A 25 -3.08 2.22 -0.72
C GLN A 25 -3.65 2.69 0.62
N THR A 26 -4.49 1.90 1.28
CA THR A 26 -5.01 2.22 2.61
C THR A 26 -3.90 2.44 3.62
N ARG A 27 -2.85 1.61 3.58
CA ARG A 27 -1.70 1.74 4.48
C ARG A 27 -0.83 2.95 4.16
N LYS A 28 -0.53 3.19 2.88
CA LYS A 28 0.28 4.33 2.42
C LYS A 28 -0.44 5.66 2.72
N ASN A 29 -1.72 5.76 2.37
CA ASN A 29 -2.52 6.97 2.59
C ASN A 29 -2.70 7.31 4.08
N ALA A 30 -2.59 6.34 4.98
CA ALA A 30 -2.62 6.61 6.42
C ALA A 30 -1.40 7.41 6.91
N VAL A 31 -0.30 7.42 6.16
CA VAL A 31 0.91 8.20 6.44
C VAL A 31 0.90 9.52 5.67
N THR A 32 0.68 9.48 4.34
CA THR A 32 0.72 10.68 3.47
C THR A 32 -0.39 11.70 3.78
N GLY A 33 -1.44 11.32 4.47
CA GLY A 33 -2.50 12.23 4.93
C GLY A 33 -2.20 12.92 6.26
N LEU A 34 -1.00 12.76 6.82
CA LEU A 34 -0.60 13.36 8.10
C LEU A 34 0.26 14.59 7.88
N ASP A 35 -0.02 15.64 8.63
CA ASP A 35 0.85 16.81 8.70
C ASP A 35 2.21 16.44 9.32
N PHE A 36 3.25 17.16 8.95
CA PHE A 36 4.56 17.03 9.57
C PHE A 36 5.02 18.35 10.18
N GLU A 37 5.96 18.27 11.13
CA GLU A 37 6.66 19.42 11.70
C GLU A 37 8.16 19.15 11.68
N VAL A 38 8.96 20.20 11.58
CA VAL A 38 10.41 20.15 11.73
C VAL A 38 10.79 20.64 13.13
N ILE A 39 11.33 19.73 13.94
CA ILE A 39 11.69 19.99 15.33
C ILE A 39 13.17 20.37 15.40
N PRO A 40 13.53 21.55 15.93
CA PRO A 40 14.93 21.92 16.17
C PRO A 40 15.67 20.86 16.98
N PHE A 41 16.96 20.68 16.74
CA PHE A 41 17.77 19.74 17.52
C PHE A 41 17.87 20.15 19.00
N GLY A 42 17.89 21.44 19.29
CA GLY A 42 17.94 22.02 20.63
C GLY A 42 17.40 23.45 20.67
N ASP A 43 17.64 24.15 21.77
CA ASP A 43 17.08 25.48 22.03
C ASP A 43 17.97 26.64 21.53
N GLU A 44 19.14 26.35 20.95
CA GLU A 44 20.03 27.40 20.45
C GLU A 44 19.43 28.13 19.25
N PRO A 45 19.70 29.44 19.11
CA PRO A 45 19.13 30.22 17.97
C PRO A 45 19.42 29.62 16.60
N LEU A 46 20.65 29.09 16.41
CA LEU A 46 21.05 28.44 15.16
C LEU A 46 20.28 27.15 14.90
N ASP A 47 19.96 26.36 15.94
CA ASP A 47 19.16 25.14 15.76
C ASP A 47 17.76 25.47 15.26
N LYS A 48 17.16 26.57 15.72
CA LYS A 48 15.86 27.06 15.27
C LYS A 48 15.93 27.58 13.84
N GLU A 49 16.93 28.40 13.51
CA GLU A 49 17.19 28.90 12.16
C GLU A 49 17.32 27.75 11.15
N ILE A 50 18.08 26.71 11.49
CA ILE A 50 18.22 25.51 10.65
C ILE A 50 16.87 24.82 10.49
N ALA A 51 16.10 24.65 11.56
CA ALA A 51 14.79 23.99 11.50
C ALA A 51 13.80 24.75 10.64
N ASP A 52 13.71 26.08 10.81
CA ASP A 52 12.83 26.96 10.04
C ASP A 52 13.19 26.90 8.53
N PHE A 53 14.48 26.95 8.21
CA PHE A 53 14.96 26.81 6.83
C PHE A 53 14.58 25.45 6.22
N ILE A 54 14.75 24.36 6.96
CA ILE A 54 14.40 23.00 6.49
C ILE A 54 12.88 22.90 6.28
N GLU A 55 12.09 23.43 7.20
CA GLU A 55 10.62 23.41 7.09
C GLU A 55 10.14 24.20 5.86
N GLU A 56 10.73 25.35 5.62
CA GLU A 56 10.46 26.14 4.41
C GLU A 56 10.80 25.36 3.14
N GLN A 57 11.95 24.69 3.10
CA GLN A 57 12.36 23.88 1.95
C GLN A 57 11.43 22.69 1.71
N LEU A 58 11.00 21.97 2.75
CA LEU A 58 10.09 20.83 2.61
C LEU A 58 8.70 21.29 2.16
N ASN A 59 8.17 22.37 2.72
CA ASN A 59 6.90 22.95 2.33
C ASN A 59 6.94 23.56 0.92
N GLY A 60 8.11 23.93 0.44
CA GLY A 60 8.34 24.43 -0.92
C GLY A 60 8.39 23.35 -1.99
N ILE A 61 8.48 22.06 -1.62
CA ILE A 61 8.46 20.96 -2.58
C ILE A 61 7.03 20.75 -3.07
N GLU A 62 6.81 20.94 -4.36
CA GLU A 62 5.52 20.67 -4.99
C GLU A 62 5.16 19.20 -4.85
N SER A 63 3.98 18.91 -4.33
CA SER A 63 3.49 17.52 -4.11
C SER A 63 4.42 16.67 -3.23
N PHE A 64 4.86 17.18 -2.07
CA PHE A 64 5.69 16.41 -1.14
C PHE A 64 5.01 15.09 -0.70
N GLU A 65 3.68 15.09 -0.60
CA GLU A 65 2.87 13.89 -0.35
C GLU A 65 3.07 12.78 -1.41
N ASP A 66 3.27 13.15 -2.68
CA ASP A 66 3.58 12.18 -3.74
C ASP A 66 4.97 11.54 -3.51
N VAL A 67 5.95 12.34 -3.05
CA VAL A 67 7.27 11.84 -2.68
C VAL A 67 7.19 10.85 -1.52
N GLU A 68 6.37 11.16 -0.52
CA GLU A 68 6.12 10.26 0.62
C GLU A 68 5.47 8.96 0.16
N ASN A 69 4.42 9.04 -0.66
CA ASN A 69 3.74 7.88 -1.22
C ASN A 69 4.70 6.98 -2.01
N ASP A 70 5.56 7.58 -2.82
CA ASP A 70 6.57 6.88 -3.61
C ASP A 70 7.62 6.18 -2.73
N LEU A 71 8.05 6.83 -1.66
CA LEU A 71 8.97 6.23 -0.69
C LEU A 71 8.30 5.08 0.09
N LEU A 72 7.03 5.22 0.45
CA LEU A 72 6.25 4.18 1.13
C LEU A 72 6.00 2.95 0.26
N ASP A 73 6.27 3.01 -1.04
CA ASP A 73 6.29 1.84 -1.91
C ASP A 73 7.27 0.74 -1.44
N ALA A 74 8.25 1.14 -0.63
CA ALA A 74 9.13 0.23 0.08
C ALA A 74 8.39 -0.78 0.98
N ILE A 75 7.20 -0.47 1.48
CA ILE A 75 6.37 -1.38 2.30
C ILE A 75 6.08 -2.66 1.51
N GLY A 76 5.64 -2.50 0.28
CA GLY A 76 5.39 -3.63 -0.62
C GLY A 76 6.66 -4.30 -1.11
N LYS A 77 7.58 -3.52 -1.65
CA LYS A 77 8.73 -3.98 -2.45
C LYS A 77 10.02 -4.19 -1.64
N GLY A 78 10.08 -3.70 -0.39
CA GLY A 78 11.23 -3.80 0.50
C GLY A 78 12.15 -2.60 0.48
N PHE A 79 12.18 -1.84 -0.60
CA PHE A 79 12.88 -0.56 -0.73
C PHE A 79 12.24 0.32 -1.80
N ALA A 80 12.43 1.63 -1.65
CA ALA A 80 12.09 2.64 -2.66
C ALA A 80 13.24 3.64 -2.79
N VAL A 81 13.40 4.22 -3.96
CA VAL A 81 14.52 5.14 -4.24
C VAL A 81 14.00 6.36 -4.99
N SER A 82 14.27 7.54 -4.45
CA SER A 82 14.00 8.80 -5.11
C SER A 82 15.29 9.58 -5.30
N GLU A 83 15.45 10.22 -6.45
CA GLU A 83 16.61 11.04 -6.80
C GLU A 83 16.31 12.50 -6.47
N ILE A 84 17.19 13.15 -5.71
CA ILE A 84 17.10 14.56 -5.38
C ILE A 84 17.74 15.37 -6.51
N LEU A 85 17.02 16.32 -7.06
CA LEU A 85 17.51 17.33 -7.97
C LEU A 85 17.80 18.60 -7.18
N TRP A 86 19.08 18.85 -6.96
CA TRP A 86 19.51 20.04 -6.24
C TRP A 86 19.50 21.26 -7.17
N GLY A 87 19.06 22.37 -6.66
CA GLY A 87 19.12 23.69 -7.28
C GLY A 87 19.96 24.67 -6.45
N TYR A 88 20.05 25.90 -6.92
CA TYR A 88 20.68 26.99 -6.20
C TYR A 88 19.81 28.22 -6.30
N ASP A 89 19.42 28.79 -5.16
CA ASP A 89 18.57 29.96 -5.08
C ASP A 89 18.99 30.86 -3.91
N GLU A 90 19.02 32.16 -4.13
CA GLU A 90 19.33 33.20 -3.12
C GLU A 90 20.57 32.91 -2.23
N GLY A 91 21.58 32.21 -2.77
CA GLY A 91 22.81 31.88 -2.05
C GLY A 91 22.76 30.54 -1.32
N HIS A 92 21.66 29.81 -1.40
CA HIS A 92 21.44 28.51 -0.77
C HIS A 92 21.31 27.38 -1.78
N VAL A 93 21.73 26.19 -1.38
CA VAL A 93 21.38 24.95 -2.08
C VAL A 93 19.96 24.56 -1.69
N VAL A 94 19.10 24.40 -2.68
CA VAL A 94 17.68 24.11 -2.47
C VAL A 94 17.29 22.79 -3.12
N VAL A 95 16.19 22.21 -2.68
CA VAL A 95 15.58 21.06 -3.35
C VAL A 95 14.74 21.57 -4.52
N GLN A 96 15.22 21.38 -5.75
CA GLN A 96 14.48 21.77 -6.94
C GLN A 96 13.37 20.79 -7.28
N ASP A 97 13.62 19.48 -7.10
CA ASP A 97 12.65 18.42 -7.39
C ASP A 97 13.12 17.10 -6.76
N ILE A 98 12.19 16.17 -6.52
CA ILE A 98 12.48 14.80 -6.08
C ILE A 98 11.77 13.83 -7.01
N LYS A 99 12.51 12.98 -7.70
CA LYS A 99 11.99 12.06 -8.70
C LYS A 99 12.17 10.62 -8.30
N THR A 100 11.07 9.92 -8.16
CA THR A 100 11.09 8.46 -7.97
C THR A 100 11.83 7.77 -9.10
N ARG A 101 12.63 6.80 -8.72
CA ARG A 101 13.37 5.95 -9.64
C ARG A 101 12.95 4.50 -9.45
N HIS A 102 12.53 3.90 -10.55
CA HIS A 102 12.03 2.53 -10.55
C HIS A 102 13.03 1.55 -9.91
N GLN A 103 12.55 0.73 -8.95
CA GLN A 103 13.38 -0.18 -8.16
C GLN A 103 14.17 -1.18 -9.02
N LYS A 104 13.68 -1.57 -10.19
CA LYS A 104 14.38 -2.49 -11.12
C LYS A 104 15.74 -1.99 -11.61
N ARG A 105 16.00 -0.68 -11.50
CA ARG A 105 17.31 -0.12 -11.85
C ARG A 105 18.37 -0.35 -10.79
N PHE A 106 17.97 -0.75 -9.58
CA PHE A 106 18.83 -0.88 -8.43
C PHE A 106 19.03 -2.36 -8.06
N PHE A 107 20.19 -2.68 -7.53
CA PHE A 107 20.50 -4.03 -7.07
C PHE A 107 21.61 -4.00 -6.03
N TRP A 108 21.76 -5.10 -5.29
CA TRP A 108 22.91 -5.35 -4.44
C TRP A 108 23.90 -6.20 -5.18
N ASP A 109 25.16 -5.75 -5.20
CA ASP A 109 26.25 -6.57 -5.75
C ASP A 109 26.42 -7.82 -4.87
N THR A 110 26.60 -8.96 -5.51
CA THR A 110 26.74 -10.24 -4.79
C THR A 110 28.11 -10.45 -4.17
N LEU A 111 29.11 -9.62 -4.55
CA LEU A 111 30.48 -9.74 -4.08
C LEU A 111 30.72 -8.97 -2.77
N ASP A 112 30.21 -7.76 -2.70
CA ASP A 112 30.47 -6.82 -1.61
C ASP A 112 29.21 -6.32 -0.90
N ASP A 113 28.02 -6.81 -1.31
CA ASP A 113 26.68 -6.38 -0.83
C ASP A 113 26.45 -4.86 -0.98
N SER A 114 27.20 -4.19 -1.85
CA SER A 114 27.04 -2.79 -2.15
C SER A 114 25.76 -2.52 -2.95
N PHE A 115 25.08 -1.40 -2.64
CA PHE A 115 23.87 -0.99 -3.35
C PHE A 115 24.24 -0.14 -4.56
N LYS A 116 23.88 -0.61 -5.75
CA LYS A 116 24.26 -0.02 -7.03
C LYS A 116 23.06 0.35 -7.88
N VAL A 117 23.25 1.32 -8.78
CA VAL A 117 22.27 1.71 -9.80
C VAL A 117 22.80 1.42 -11.19
N ARG A 118 21.97 0.82 -12.04
CA ARG A 118 22.24 0.65 -13.47
C ARG A 118 21.89 1.92 -14.21
N THR A 119 22.83 2.40 -15.04
CA THR A 119 22.62 3.52 -15.95
C THR A 119 22.83 3.07 -17.39
N LYS A 120 22.50 3.94 -18.36
CA LYS A 120 22.76 3.63 -19.79
C LYS A 120 24.25 3.45 -20.06
N ASP A 121 25.08 4.24 -19.38
CA ASP A 121 26.53 4.28 -19.58
C ASP A 121 27.26 3.23 -18.72
N ALA A 122 26.61 2.69 -17.71
CA ALA A 122 27.15 1.68 -16.80
C ALA A 122 26.08 0.61 -16.49
N PRO A 123 25.83 -0.32 -17.40
CA PRO A 123 24.84 -1.39 -17.21
C PRO A 123 25.23 -2.39 -16.11
N GLU A 124 26.53 -2.52 -15.80
CA GLU A 124 27.07 -3.28 -14.66
C GLU A 124 26.75 -2.64 -13.29
N GLY A 125 26.36 -1.36 -13.30
CA GLY A 125 26.00 -0.59 -12.14
C GLY A 125 27.15 0.17 -11.50
N ILE A 126 26.81 1.32 -10.93
CA ILE A 126 27.71 2.17 -10.15
C ILE A 126 27.16 2.34 -8.74
N LEU A 127 28.04 2.65 -7.79
CA LEU A 127 27.62 3.06 -6.45
C LEU A 127 26.75 4.32 -6.55
N LEU A 128 25.76 4.42 -5.66
CA LEU A 128 24.93 5.61 -5.63
C LEU A 128 25.81 6.83 -5.25
N PRO A 129 25.78 7.91 -6.04
CA PRO A 129 26.41 9.17 -5.65
C PRO A 129 25.92 9.66 -4.29
N ALA A 130 26.82 10.10 -3.44
CA ALA A 130 26.49 10.61 -2.12
C ALA A 130 25.54 11.82 -2.22
N ASN A 131 24.64 11.93 -1.27
CA ASN A 131 23.70 13.06 -1.12
C ASN A 131 22.80 13.31 -2.35
N LYS A 132 22.61 12.31 -3.19
CA LYS A 132 21.79 12.42 -4.41
C LYS A 132 20.51 11.59 -4.35
N PHE A 133 20.42 10.61 -3.49
CA PHE A 133 19.29 9.69 -3.44
C PHE A 133 18.74 9.55 -2.03
N ILE A 134 17.42 9.51 -1.94
CA ILE A 134 16.70 9.06 -0.75
C ILE A 134 16.43 7.56 -0.94
N VAL A 135 16.95 6.74 -0.04
CA VAL A 135 16.78 5.28 -0.08
C VAL A 135 15.96 4.84 1.12
N HIS A 136 14.68 4.72 0.94
CA HIS A 136 13.78 4.19 1.98
C HIS A 136 13.81 2.67 1.97
N LYS A 137 14.02 2.06 3.15
CA LYS A 137 14.11 0.61 3.32
C LYS A 137 13.07 0.16 4.31
N TYR A 138 12.15 -0.67 3.86
CA TYR A 138 11.19 -1.30 4.75
C TYR A 138 11.76 -2.60 5.31
N LYS A 139 11.60 -2.80 6.62
CA LYS A 139 12.21 -3.90 7.34
C LYS A 139 11.17 -4.74 8.08
N ALA A 140 10.26 -5.37 7.32
CA ALA A 140 9.26 -6.26 7.89
C ALA A 140 9.87 -7.46 8.63
N ARG A 141 11.09 -7.85 8.26
CA ARG A 141 11.83 -8.95 8.89
C ARG A 141 13.34 -8.72 8.83
N SER A 142 14.08 -9.42 9.65
CA SER A 142 15.54 -9.46 9.54
C SER A 142 15.97 -10.17 8.25
N GLY A 143 17.13 -9.78 7.72
CA GLY A 143 17.71 -10.34 6.50
C GLY A 143 17.90 -9.29 5.41
N HIS A 144 18.15 -9.74 4.20
CA HIS A 144 18.46 -8.87 3.06
C HIS A 144 17.26 -7.98 2.67
N THR A 145 17.53 -6.70 2.42
CA THR A 145 16.51 -5.68 2.13
C THR A 145 15.60 -6.02 0.95
N SER A 146 16.15 -6.59 -0.14
CA SER A 146 15.34 -7.00 -1.30
C SER A 146 14.31 -8.10 -0.99
N ARG A 147 14.39 -8.71 0.19
CA ARG A 147 13.49 -9.78 0.64
C ARG A 147 12.60 -9.36 1.79
N ALA A 148 12.65 -8.10 2.19
CA ALA A 148 11.95 -7.59 3.35
C ALA A 148 10.53 -7.06 3.05
N GLY A 149 10.18 -6.83 1.77
CA GLY A 149 8.88 -6.32 1.36
C GLY A 149 7.73 -7.31 1.60
N ILE A 150 6.56 -6.77 1.89
CA ILE A 150 5.34 -7.56 2.20
C ILE A 150 4.84 -8.32 0.98
N LEU A 151 4.99 -7.78 -0.24
CA LEU A 151 4.54 -8.44 -1.48
C LEU A 151 5.15 -9.83 -1.64
N ARG A 152 6.36 -10.04 -1.14
CA ARG A 152 6.98 -11.37 -1.12
C ARG A 152 6.20 -12.38 -0.26
N VAL A 153 5.61 -11.92 0.83
CA VAL A 153 4.83 -12.79 1.74
C VAL A 153 3.52 -13.19 1.09
N VAL A 154 2.85 -12.26 0.41
CA VAL A 154 1.53 -12.48 -0.17
C VAL A 154 1.56 -13.04 -1.60
N ALA A 155 2.74 -13.18 -2.21
CA ALA A 155 2.88 -13.65 -3.60
C ALA A 155 2.21 -14.99 -3.86
N TRP A 156 2.20 -15.92 -2.89
CA TRP A 156 1.51 -17.20 -3.02
C TRP A 156 -0.01 -17.03 -3.00
N MET A 157 -0.54 -16.13 -2.18
CA MET A 157 -1.98 -15.87 -2.12
C MET A 157 -2.46 -15.24 -3.42
N TYR A 158 -1.69 -14.30 -3.98
CA TYR A 158 -1.92 -13.74 -5.30
C TYR A 158 -1.95 -14.83 -6.39
N LEU A 159 -0.95 -15.71 -6.39
CA LEU A 159 -0.86 -16.78 -7.38
C LEU A 159 -2.05 -17.74 -7.30
N PHE A 160 -2.40 -18.22 -6.11
CA PHE A 160 -3.52 -19.13 -5.91
C PHE A 160 -4.85 -18.48 -6.30
N LYS A 161 -5.07 -17.22 -5.92
CA LYS A 161 -6.26 -16.46 -6.28
C LYS A 161 -6.40 -16.31 -7.80
N ASN A 162 -5.31 -16.04 -8.53
CA ASN A 162 -5.36 -15.93 -9.99
C ASN A 162 -5.71 -17.25 -10.67
N TYR A 163 -5.17 -18.39 -10.20
CA TYR A 163 -5.56 -19.71 -10.72
C TYR A 163 -7.02 -20.02 -10.39
N ASP A 164 -7.45 -19.75 -9.18
CA ASP A 164 -8.82 -19.95 -8.72
C ASP A 164 -9.82 -19.16 -9.57
N LEU A 165 -9.59 -17.87 -9.79
CA LEU A 165 -10.43 -17.02 -10.63
C LEU A 165 -10.48 -17.48 -12.09
N LYS A 166 -9.36 -17.95 -12.63
CA LYS A 166 -9.29 -18.52 -13.97
C LYS A 166 -10.15 -19.79 -14.08
N ASP A 167 -10.01 -20.69 -13.10
CA ASP A 167 -10.76 -21.94 -13.09
C ASP A 167 -12.25 -21.68 -12.85
N TRP A 168 -12.60 -20.68 -12.02
CA TRP A 168 -13.98 -20.24 -11.83
C TRP A 168 -14.61 -19.67 -13.11
N ALA A 169 -13.86 -18.84 -13.85
CA ALA A 169 -14.32 -18.35 -15.14
C ALA A 169 -14.56 -19.50 -16.13
N SER A 170 -13.64 -20.45 -16.23
CA SER A 170 -13.77 -21.63 -17.09
C SER A 170 -14.96 -22.51 -16.65
N PHE A 171 -15.16 -22.67 -15.35
CA PHE A 171 -16.33 -23.37 -14.80
C PHE A 171 -17.63 -22.66 -15.17
N ALA A 172 -17.68 -21.33 -15.07
CA ALA A 172 -18.87 -20.54 -15.45
C ALA A 172 -19.16 -20.64 -16.94
N GLU A 173 -18.14 -20.69 -17.80
CA GLU A 173 -18.31 -20.92 -19.25
C GLU A 173 -18.89 -22.30 -19.55
N ILE A 174 -18.43 -23.34 -18.87
CA ILE A 174 -18.85 -24.72 -19.14
C ILE A 174 -20.24 -25.01 -18.53
N TYR A 175 -20.47 -24.58 -17.30
CA TYR A 175 -21.66 -24.95 -16.54
C TYR A 175 -22.71 -23.83 -16.43
N GLY A 176 -22.34 -22.60 -16.75
CA GLY A 176 -23.25 -21.44 -16.78
C GLY A 176 -24.17 -21.41 -17.99
N LEU A 177 -23.83 -22.15 -19.05
CA LEU A 177 -24.66 -22.27 -20.27
C LEU A 177 -25.41 -23.61 -20.25
N PRO A 178 -26.73 -23.61 -20.37
CA PRO A 178 -27.51 -24.86 -20.43
C PRO A 178 -27.16 -25.66 -21.65
N LEU A 179 -26.78 -26.95 -21.46
CA LEU A 179 -26.61 -27.88 -22.55
C LEU A 179 -27.96 -28.05 -23.31
N ARG A 180 -27.93 -27.77 -24.60
CA ARG A 180 -29.11 -27.95 -25.47
C ARG A 180 -29.02 -29.31 -26.12
N LEU A 181 -29.95 -30.19 -25.77
CA LEU A 181 -30.00 -31.53 -26.30
C LEU A 181 -31.22 -31.69 -27.18
N GLY A 182 -30.97 -31.88 -28.46
CA GLY A 182 -32.03 -32.21 -29.43
C GLY A 182 -32.19 -33.73 -29.51
N LYS A 183 -33.45 -34.22 -29.52
CA LYS A 183 -33.75 -35.63 -29.70
C LYS A 183 -34.36 -35.83 -31.07
N TYR A 184 -33.90 -36.82 -31.80
CA TYR A 184 -34.45 -37.22 -33.12
C TYR A 184 -34.99 -38.65 -33.09
N ALA A 185 -36.06 -38.91 -33.85
CA ALA A 185 -36.69 -40.22 -33.90
C ALA A 185 -35.77 -41.27 -34.54
N PRO A 186 -35.82 -42.55 -34.10
CA PRO A 186 -35.13 -43.63 -34.79
C PRO A 186 -35.55 -43.71 -36.23
N GLY A 187 -34.58 -43.61 -37.18
CA GLY A 187 -34.84 -43.59 -38.62
C GLY A 187 -34.89 -42.19 -39.25
N ALA A 188 -34.69 -41.13 -38.53
CA ALA A 188 -34.56 -39.78 -39.07
C ALA A 188 -33.46 -39.71 -40.14
N SER A 189 -33.70 -38.99 -41.20
CA SER A 189 -32.72 -38.78 -42.25
C SER A 189 -31.57 -37.91 -41.81
N ASP A 190 -30.42 -37.99 -42.48
CA ASP A 190 -29.26 -37.14 -42.15
C ASP A 190 -29.56 -35.65 -42.37
N SER A 191 -30.50 -35.35 -43.31
CA SER A 191 -31.01 -34.00 -43.52
C SER A 191 -31.77 -33.47 -42.28
N ASP A 192 -32.64 -34.32 -41.69
CA ASP A 192 -33.40 -33.93 -40.49
C ASP A 192 -32.50 -33.72 -39.26
N LYS A 193 -31.49 -34.58 -39.12
CA LYS A 193 -30.47 -34.43 -38.05
C LYS A 193 -29.66 -33.13 -38.23
N ALA A 194 -29.26 -32.81 -39.46
CA ALA A 194 -28.55 -31.58 -39.77
C ALA A 194 -29.41 -30.34 -39.50
N ALA A 195 -30.70 -30.38 -39.90
CA ALA A 195 -31.62 -29.29 -39.63
C ALA A 195 -31.85 -29.07 -38.10
N LEU A 196 -32.00 -30.15 -37.35
CA LEU A 196 -32.14 -30.08 -35.89
C LEU A 196 -30.88 -29.51 -35.24
N MET A 197 -29.71 -29.93 -35.67
CA MET A 197 -28.44 -29.42 -35.15
C MET A 197 -28.25 -27.92 -35.48
N GLN A 198 -28.61 -27.50 -36.70
CA GLN A 198 -28.56 -26.08 -37.07
C GLN A 198 -29.55 -25.25 -36.26
N ALA A 199 -30.76 -25.73 -36.00
CA ALA A 199 -31.73 -25.04 -35.16
C ALA A 199 -31.22 -24.86 -33.73
N LEU A 200 -30.54 -25.86 -33.15
CA LEU A 200 -29.95 -25.79 -31.81
C LEU A 200 -28.80 -24.78 -31.76
N ILE A 201 -27.97 -24.75 -32.81
CA ILE A 201 -26.84 -23.78 -32.91
C ILE A 201 -27.38 -22.35 -33.05
N GLN A 202 -28.46 -22.13 -33.81
CA GLN A 202 -29.09 -20.82 -33.99
C GLN A 202 -29.74 -20.25 -32.72
N ILE A 203 -30.18 -21.12 -31.81
CA ILE A 203 -30.75 -20.68 -30.52
C ILE A 203 -29.67 -20.13 -29.58
N GLY A 204 -28.39 -20.48 -29.80
CA GLY A 204 -27.25 -19.98 -29.03
C GLY A 204 -25.96 -20.65 -29.46
N SER A 205 -24.83 -20.00 -29.16
CA SER A 205 -23.50 -20.29 -29.75
C SER A 205 -22.80 -21.54 -29.23
N ASP A 206 -23.20 -22.10 -28.05
CA ASP A 206 -22.37 -23.09 -27.36
C ASP A 206 -23.14 -24.32 -26.88
N ALA A 207 -22.42 -25.43 -26.65
CA ALA A 207 -22.87 -26.67 -26.06
C ALA A 207 -24.22 -27.20 -26.59
N ALA A 208 -24.28 -27.52 -27.88
CA ALA A 208 -25.43 -28.19 -28.50
C ALA A 208 -25.07 -29.61 -28.95
N GLY A 209 -25.98 -30.57 -28.74
CA GLY A 209 -25.83 -31.94 -29.19
C GLY A 209 -27.16 -32.53 -29.66
N ILE A 210 -27.11 -33.55 -30.55
CA ILE A 210 -28.26 -34.31 -30.95
C ILE A 210 -28.05 -35.79 -30.64
N ILE A 211 -29.07 -36.45 -30.10
CA ILE A 211 -29.06 -37.88 -29.76
C ILE A 211 -30.33 -38.58 -30.30
N PRO A 212 -30.30 -39.89 -30.59
CA PRO A 212 -31.51 -40.65 -30.89
C PRO A 212 -32.49 -40.59 -29.71
N ASP A 213 -33.77 -40.57 -30.01
CA ASP A 213 -34.81 -40.71 -29.01
C ASP A 213 -34.67 -42.10 -28.31
N GLY A 214 -34.76 -42.13 -27.00
CA GLY A 214 -34.47 -43.31 -26.18
C GLY A 214 -33.03 -43.45 -25.69
N THR A 215 -32.12 -42.52 -26.07
CA THR A 215 -30.76 -42.41 -25.51
C THR A 215 -30.70 -41.27 -24.49
N SER A 216 -29.90 -41.39 -23.46
CA SER A 216 -29.65 -40.32 -22.50
C SER A 216 -28.16 -40.03 -22.39
N ILE A 217 -27.83 -38.78 -22.16
CA ILE A 217 -26.48 -38.37 -21.70
C ILE A 217 -26.62 -37.94 -20.25
N ASP A 218 -26.04 -38.70 -19.37
CA ASP A 218 -26.06 -38.40 -17.96
C ASP A 218 -24.74 -37.74 -17.58
N PHE A 219 -24.80 -36.51 -17.08
CA PHE A 219 -23.65 -35.86 -16.46
C PHE A 219 -23.57 -36.36 -15.02
N ILE A 220 -22.51 -37.10 -14.70
CA ILE A 220 -22.22 -37.46 -13.32
C ILE A 220 -21.73 -36.20 -12.60
N THR A 221 -22.67 -35.47 -12.03
CA THR A 221 -22.35 -34.38 -11.11
C THR A 221 -22.17 -34.99 -9.73
N THR A 222 -21.03 -34.73 -9.10
CA THR A 222 -20.87 -34.99 -7.67
C THR A 222 -21.83 -34.06 -6.91
N GLU A 223 -22.92 -34.63 -6.43
CA GLU A 223 -23.90 -33.94 -5.59
C GLU A 223 -23.28 -33.55 -4.23
N LYS A 224 -22.37 -32.59 -4.16
CA LYS A 224 -22.06 -31.95 -2.87
C LYS A 224 -21.43 -30.59 -3.12
N THR A 225 -22.17 -29.57 -2.70
CA THR A 225 -21.76 -28.17 -2.60
C THR A 225 -21.62 -27.50 -3.96
N SER A 226 -22.33 -26.42 -4.17
CA SER A 226 -22.19 -25.65 -5.41
C SER A 226 -20.70 -25.35 -5.63
N SER A 227 -20.16 -25.82 -6.74
CA SER A 227 -18.72 -25.67 -7.06
C SER A 227 -18.33 -24.20 -7.08
N SER A 228 -19.27 -23.29 -7.35
CA SER A 228 -19.08 -21.85 -7.28
C SER A 228 -18.71 -21.35 -5.86
N ASP A 229 -19.31 -21.93 -4.80
CA ASP A 229 -18.99 -21.54 -3.42
C ASP A 229 -17.56 -21.89 -3.02
N LEU A 230 -16.97 -22.93 -3.62
CA LEU A 230 -15.59 -23.33 -3.35
C LEU A 230 -14.60 -22.28 -3.87
N TYR A 231 -14.81 -21.83 -5.10
CA TYR A 231 -13.98 -20.79 -5.72
C TYR A 231 -14.08 -19.46 -4.94
N GLU A 232 -15.30 -19.03 -4.64
CA GLU A 232 -15.51 -17.81 -3.84
C GLU A 232 -14.84 -17.89 -2.47
N ARG A 233 -14.94 -19.00 -1.77
CA ARG A 233 -14.30 -19.22 -0.46
C ARG A 233 -12.78 -19.19 -0.54
N LEU A 234 -12.19 -19.75 -1.59
CA LEU A 234 -10.74 -19.73 -1.78
C LEU A 234 -10.25 -18.32 -2.09
N ALA A 235 -10.94 -17.61 -2.99
CA ALA A 235 -10.63 -16.20 -3.30
C ALA A 235 -10.71 -15.33 -2.03
N ARG A 236 -11.79 -15.44 -1.24
CA ARG A 236 -11.96 -14.73 0.04
C ARG A 236 -10.86 -15.07 1.05
N TYR A 237 -10.52 -16.35 1.16
CA TYR A 237 -9.42 -16.77 2.03
C TYR A 237 -8.09 -16.10 1.62
N CYS A 238 -7.79 -16.06 0.33
CA CYS A 238 -6.60 -15.36 -0.16
C CYS A 238 -6.62 -13.87 0.19
N ASP A 239 -7.76 -13.20 -0.01
CA ASP A 239 -7.94 -11.78 0.33
C ASP A 239 -7.75 -11.52 1.83
N GLU A 240 -8.29 -12.39 2.69
CA GLU A 240 -8.07 -12.29 4.13
C GLU A 240 -6.59 -12.44 4.53
N GLN A 241 -5.85 -13.38 3.90
CA GLN A 241 -4.42 -13.53 4.19
C GLN A 241 -3.61 -12.33 3.68
N ILE A 242 -3.98 -11.76 2.54
CA ILE A 242 -3.39 -10.51 2.02
C ILE A 242 -3.64 -9.36 3.00
N SER A 243 -4.88 -9.17 3.46
CA SER A 243 -5.23 -8.15 4.45
C SER A 243 -4.46 -8.31 5.76
N LYS A 244 -4.36 -9.54 6.29
CA LYS A 244 -3.57 -9.84 7.50
C LYS A 244 -2.11 -9.45 7.34
N ALA A 245 -1.52 -9.72 6.18
CA ALA A 245 -0.12 -9.42 5.93
C ALA A 245 0.15 -7.91 5.82
N ILE A 246 -0.76 -7.14 5.21
CA ILE A 246 -0.57 -5.72 4.91
C ILE A 246 -1.03 -4.84 6.08
N LEU A 247 -2.23 -5.10 6.64
CA LEU A 247 -2.87 -4.28 7.67
C LEU A 247 -2.87 -4.92 9.07
N GLY A 248 -2.34 -6.11 9.23
CA GLY A 248 -2.38 -6.84 10.50
C GLY A 248 -3.76 -7.37 10.90
N GLN A 249 -4.78 -7.24 10.05
CA GLN A 249 -6.17 -7.55 10.36
C GLN A 249 -6.95 -8.02 9.13
N THR A 250 -8.10 -8.69 9.34
CA THR A 250 -8.95 -9.22 8.27
C THR A 250 -10.19 -8.39 7.96
N LEU A 251 -10.64 -7.55 8.87
CA LEU A 251 -11.87 -6.79 8.69
C LEU A 251 -11.62 -5.61 7.76
N THR A 252 -11.88 -5.84 6.50
CA THR A 252 -12.29 -4.81 5.55
C THR A 252 -13.80 -4.62 5.68
N SER A 253 -14.31 -3.50 5.22
CA SER A 253 -15.67 -2.98 5.30
C SER A 253 -16.85 -3.93 5.02
N ASP A 254 -16.60 -5.17 4.65
CA ASP A 254 -17.62 -6.13 4.18
C ASP A 254 -18.23 -7.03 5.26
N SER A 255 -17.73 -7.03 6.47
CA SER A 255 -18.33 -7.81 7.56
C SER A 255 -19.31 -6.95 8.36
N GLY A 256 -20.52 -6.85 7.88
CA GLY A 256 -21.64 -6.18 8.55
C GLY A 256 -22.05 -6.84 9.87
N GLY A 257 -21.18 -6.83 10.89
CA GLY A 257 -21.47 -7.44 12.17
C GLY A 257 -20.42 -7.30 13.26
N GLY A 258 -19.38 -6.50 13.05
CA GLY A 258 -18.34 -6.28 14.07
C GLY A 258 -18.89 -5.45 15.25
N SER A 259 -18.68 -5.92 16.49
CA SER A 259 -19.02 -5.12 17.66
C SER A 259 -18.12 -3.87 17.72
N TYR A 260 -18.58 -2.79 18.35
CA TYR A 260 -17.79 -1.56 18.59
C TYR A 260 -16.40 -1.83 19.18
N ALA A 261 -16.29 -2.80 20.08
CA ALA A 261 -15.01 -3.24 20.66
C ALA A 261 -14.05 -3.81 19.62
N GLN A 262 -14.56 -4.54 18.65
CA GLN A 262 -13.77 -5.15 17.59
C GLN A 262 -13.26 -4.08 16.60
N SER A 263 -14.10 -3.12 16.25
CA SER A 263 -13.74 -1.97 15.41
C SER A 263 -12.65 -1.11 16.06
N LYS A 264 -12.72 -0.89 17.38
CA LYS A 264 -11.70 -0.15 18.13
C LYS A 264 -10.34 -0.87 18.08
N THR A 265 -10.32 -2.18 18.38
CA THR A 265 -9.07 -2.96 18.34
C THR A 265 -8.42 -2.94 16.95
N HIS A 266 -9.22 -2.94 15.88
CA HIS A 266 -8.70 -2.85 14.51
C HIS A 266 -8.11 -1.48 14.21
N ASN A 267 -8.70 -0.40 14.70
CA ASN A 267 -8.13 0.94 14.57
C ASN A 267 -6.81 1.08 15.33
N ASP A 268 -6.72 0.49 16.53
CA ASP A 268 -5.47 0.51 17.32
C ASP A 268 -4.32 -0.17 16.57
N VAL A 269 -4.56 -1.35 15.98
CA VAL A 269 -3.53 -2.07 15.19
C VAL A 269 -3.11 -1.27 13.95
N ARG A 270 -4.07 -0.66 13.26
CA ARG A 270 -3.78 0.18 12.09
C ARG A 270 -2.98 1.42 12.48
N HIS A 271 -3.32 2.03 13.61
CA HIS A 271 -2.58 3.17 14.17
C HIS A 271 -1.14 2.81 14.49
N ASP A 272 -0.89 1.69 15.16
CA ASP A 272 0.47 1.22 15.47
C ASP A 272 1.32 1.03 14.21
N LEU A 273 0.73 0.49 13.13
CA LEU A 273 1.42 0.36 11.85
C LEU A 273 1.74 1.74 11.25
N THR A 274 0.79 2.68 11.29
CA THR A 274 0.99 4.05 10.79
C THR A 274 2.13 4.73 11.55
N VAL A 275 2.14 4.67 12.88
CA VAL A 275 3.21 5.23 13.72
C VAL A 275 4.58 4.62 13.39
N ALA A 276 4.64 3.31 13.16
CA ALA A 276 5.88 2.63 12.78
C ALA A 276 6.38 3.07 11.41
N ASP A 277 5.49 3.18 10.43
CA ASP A 277 5.81 3.62 9.07
C ASP A 277 6.24 5.10 9.05
N CYS A 278 5.57 5.98 9.79
CA CYS A 278 5.96 7.39 9.98
C CYS A 278 7.38 7.53 10.57
N LYS A 279 7.69 6.77 11.63
CA LYS A 279 9.03 6.78 12.24
C LYS A 279 10.12 6.31 11.27
N ALA A 280 9.82 5.29 10.47
CA ALA A 280 10.75 4.77 9.47
C ALA A 280 10.98 5.79 8.34
N LEU A 281 9.92 6.43 7.85
CA LEU A 281 9.98 7.46 6.82
C LEU A 281 10.73 8.69 7.34
N ALA A 282 10.38 9.21 8.52
CA ALA A 282 11.05 10.32 9.17
C ALA A 282 12.57 10.10 9.35
N SER A 283 12.96 8.90 9.78
CA SER A 283 14.37 8.52 9.88
C SER A 283 15.09 8.55 8.54
N THR A 284 14.43 8.10 7.48
CA THR A 284 14.98 8.11 6.11
C THR A 284 15.12 9.53 5.58
N LEU A 285 14.07 10.34 5.67
CA LEU A 285 14.09 11.74 5.24
C LEU A 285 15.17 12.54 5.99
N ARG A 286 15.28 12.33 7.29
CA ARG A 286 16.33 12.98 8.09
C ARG A 286 17.73 12.60 7.64
N ARG A 287 17.97 11.33 7.32
CA ARG A 287 19.29 10.83 6.89
C ARG A 287 19.65 11.25 5.48
N ASP A 288 18.73 11.15 4.53
CA ASP A 288 19.03 11.20 3.11
C ASP A 288 18.62 12.52 2.44
N LEU A 289 17.75 13.32 3.06
CA LEU A 289 17.30 14.62 2.54
C LEU A 289 17.71 15.78 3.44
N ILE A 290 17.30 15.76 4.70
CA ILE A 290 17.52 16.88 5.64
C ILE A 290 19.01 17.03 5.95
N ARG A 291 19.72 15.94 6.23
CA ARG A 291 21.15 15.99 6.54
C ARG A 291 21.98 16.60 5.39
N PRO A 292 21.85 16.14 4.11
CA PRO A 292 22.56 16.79 2.99
C PRO A 292 22.22 18.27 2.85
N LEU A 293 20.93 18.62 2.99
CA LEU A 293 20.50 20.02 2.88
C LEU A 293 21.12 20.92 3.96
N CYS A 294 21.21 20.42 5.21
CA CYS A 294 21.92 21.10 6.30
C CYS A 294 23.42 21.23 5.99
N ILE A 295 24.07 20.17 5.54
CA ILE A 295 25.51 20.16 5.25
C ILE A 295 25.85 21.19 4.15
N PHE A 296 25.08 21.25 3.09
CA PHE A 296 25.33 22.16 1.98
C PHE A 296 25.15 23.63 2.35
N ASN A 297 24.26 23.97 3.29
CA ASN A 297 23.95 25.35 3.64
C ASN A 297 24.60 25.85 4.95
N PHE A 298 24.82 24.94 5.92
CA PHE A 298 25.29 25.32 7.26
C PHE A 298 26.61 24.65 7.65
N GLY A 299 27.07 23.63 6.92
CA GLY A 299 28.29 22.90 7.17
C GLY A 299 28.11 21.56 7.90
N GLU A 300 29.17 20.73 7.88
CA GLU A 300 29.10 19.33 8.35
C GLU A 300 29.00 19.18 9.86
N ASP A 301 29.43 20.17 10.62
CA ASP A 301 29.50 20.16 12.10
C ASP A 301 28.21 20.59 12.79
N LYS A 302 27.18 20.93 12.02
CA LYS A 302 25.90 21.41 12.57
C LYS A 302 24.97 20.28 13.00
N ARG A 303 24.17 20.59 14.01
CA ARG A 303 23.15 19.66 14.52
C ARG A 303 21.96 19.62 13.58
N ILE A 304 21.47 18.43 13.28
CA ILE A 304 20.45 18.20 12.25
C ILE A 304 19.07 18.10 12.93
N PRO A 305 18.08 18.90 12.51
CA PRO A 305 16.73 18.86 13.08
C PRO A 305 16.07 17.50 12.83
N TYR A 306 14.96 17.28 13.51
CA TYR A 306 14.12 16.09 13.34
C TYR A 306 12.89 16.46 12.52
N ILE A 307 12.38 15.50 11.76
CA ILE A 307 11.04 15.58 11.18
C ILE A 307 10.13 14.63 11.96
N ARG A 308 8.91 15.06 12.26
CA ARG A 308 7.90 14.28 12.96
C ARG A 308 6.57 14.42 12.24
N PHE A 309 5.93 13.29 11.97
CA PHE A 309 4.55 13.25 11.49
C PHE A 309 3.59 13.29 12.67
N ASP A 310 2.48 14.00 12.52
CA ASP A 310 1.44 14.08 13.55
C ASP A 310 0.58 12.80 13.53
N CYS A 311 1.11 11.79 14.21
CA CYS A 311 0.45 10.49 14.36
C CYS A 311 -0.38 10.41 15.66
N GLU A 312 -0.63 11.52 16.36
CA GLU A 312 -1.44 11.47 17.57
C GLU A 312 -2.87 11.05 17.22
N GLU A 313 -3.41 10.05 17.91
CA GLU A 313 -4.85 9.77 17.83
C GLU A 313 -5.60 11.08 18.15
N SER A 314 -6.65 11.36 17.39
CA SER A 314 -7.56 12.45 17.77
C SER A 314 -8.07 12.13 19.18
N GLU A 315 -7.48 12.80 20.18
CA GLU A 315 -7.91 12.62 21.59
C GLU A 315 -9.43 12.84 21.64
N ASP A 316 -10.13 11.92 22.27
CA ASP A 316 -11.52 12.18 22.60
C ASP A 316 -11.55 13.38 23.56
N LEU A 317 -11.79 14.55 22.97
CA LEU A 317 -11.84 15.83 23.70
C LEU A 317 -12.84 15.77 24.84
N THR A 318 -13.89 14.94 24.72
CA THR A 318 -14.90 14.73 25.76
C THR A 318 -14.30 13.95 26.92
N GLN A 319 -13.53 12.92 26.64
CA GLN A 319 -12.85 12.13 27.66
C GLN A 319 -11.74 12.94 28.33
N THR A 320 -10.95 13.69 27.53
CA THR A 320 -9.88 14.56 28.05
C THR A 320 -10.44 15.69 28.91
N ALA A 321 -11.55 16.33 28.51
CA ALA A 321 -12.25 17.33 29.30
C ALA A 321 -12.79 16.75 30.61
N THR A 322 -13.33 15.53 30.59
CA THR A 322 -13.81 14.83 31.78
C THR A 322 -12.69 14.47 32.75
N ILE A 323 -11.56 13.99 32.23
CA ILE A 323 -10.36 13.68 33.03
C ILE A 323 -9.80 14.97 33.64
N LEU A 324 -9.63 16.03 32.83
CA LEU A 324 -9.13 17.32 33.32
C LEU A 324 -10.08 17.93 34.37
N GLY A 325 -11.39 17.89 34.14
CA GLY A 325 -12.41 18.33 35.12
C GLY A 325 -12.27 17.56 36.44
N THR A 326 -12.15 16.26 36.38
CA THR A 326 -11.97 15.41 37.57
C THR A 326 -10.67 15.69 38.30
N LEU A 327 -9.57 15.91 37.60
CA LEU A 327 -8.25 16.26 38.20
C LEU A 327 -8.26 17.65 38.84
N ILE A 328 -8.91 18.62 38.21
CA ILE A 328 -9.05 19.98 38.78
C ILE A 328 -9.95 19.94 40.03
N GLU A 329 -11.11 19.28 39.98
CA GLU A 329 -12.05 19.25 41.08
C GLU A 329 -11.60 18.38 42.25
N LYS A 330 -11.06 17.18 41.97
CA LYS A 330 -10.72 16.20 43.05
C LYS A 330 -9.29 16.31 43.56
N VAL A 331 -8.35 16.75 42.73
CA VAL A 331 -6.91 16.79 43.07
C VAL A 331 -6.39 18.23 43.19
N GLY A 332 -7.18 19.24 42.77
CA GLY A 332 -6.78 20.63 42.79
C GLY A 332 -5.67 20.98 41.80
N LEU A 333 -5.57 20.23 40.71
CA LEU A 333 -4.57 20.46 39.68
C LEU A 333 -4.78 21.82 39.03
N ARG A 334 -3.73 22.65 38.96
CA ARG A 334 -3.78 23.92 38.23
C ARG A 334 -3.31 23.70 36.80
N VAL A 335 -4.24 23.77 35.84
CA VAL A 335 -3.94 23.63 34.42
C VAL A 335 -3.79 25.02 33.81
N PRO A 336 -2.67 25.32 33.13
CA PRO A 336 -2.52 26.60 32.42
C PRO A 336 -3.58 26.73 31.32
N THR A 337 -4.18 27.90 31.20
CA THR A 337 -5.20 28.17 30.15
C THR A 337 -4.66 27.94 28.75
N SER A 338 -3.37 28.23 28.52
CA SER A 338 -2.67 27.95 27.26
C SER A 338 -2.64 26.46 26.89
N PHE A 339 -2.54 25.55 27.88
CA PHE A 339 -2.62 24.12 27.64
C PHE A 339 -4.02 23.70 27.15
N VAL A 340 -5.06 24.24 27.81
CA VAL A 340 -6.45 23.96 27.42
C VAL A 340 -6.73 24.48 26.00
N TYR A 341 -6.29 25.69 25.68
CA TYR A 341 -6.43 26.26 24.34
C TYR A 341 -5.69 25.42 23.29
N LYS A 342 -4.46 25.02 23.56
CA LYS A 342 -3.66 24.19 22.65
C LYS A 342 -4.29 22.82 22.34
N LYS A 343 -5.02 22.25 23.32
CA LYS A 343 -5.69 20.94 23.20
C LYS A 343 -7.11 21.01 22.67
N SER A 344 -7.82 22.13 22.89
CA SER A 344 -9.27 22.24 22.59
C SER A 344 -9.59 23.07 21.36
N VAL A 345 -8.63 23.80 20.81
CA VAL A 345 -8.86 24.72 19.69
C VAL A 345 -7.90 24.37 18.57
N SER A 346 -8.44 23.76 17.52
CA SER A 346 -7.73 23.65 16.24
C SER A 346 -7.51 25.05 15.68
N TYR A 347 -6.28 25.45 15.42
CA TYR A 347 -5.87 26.81 15.04
C TYR A 347 -6.42 27.34 13.70
N THR A 348 -7.23 26.57 12.98
CA THR A 348 -7.64 26.89 11.62
C THR A 348 -8.76 27.93 11.50
N HIS A 349 -9.41 28.37 12.58
CA HIS A 349 -10.56 29.32 12.49
C HIS A 349 -10.74 30.28 13.68
N LEU A 350 -9.67 30.97 14.13
CA LEU A 350 -9.87 32.13 15.01
C LEU A 350 -9.23 33.38 14.41
N THR A 351 -9.91 33.97 13.44
CA THR A 351 -9.89 35.44 13.26
C THR A 351 -10.77 36.05 14.33
N LEU A 352 -10.16 36.68 15.32
CA LEU A 352 -10.89 37.53 16.25
C LEU A 352 -11.60 38.66 15.46
N PRO A 353 -12.90 38.89 15.68
CA PRO A 353 -13.52 40.12 15.18
C PRO A 353 -12.89 41.30 15.93
N THR A 354 -12.37 42.26 15.17
CA THR A 354 -11.95 43.59 15.61
C THR A 354 -13.09 44.36 16.24
#